data_aef2b63ee21c9edda29751f7b9e63af2
#
_entry.id   aef2b63ee21c9edda29751f7b9e63af2
#
_cell.length_a   1.000
_cell.length_b   1.000
_cell.length_c   1.000
_cell.angle_alpha   90.00
_cell.angle_beta   90.00
_cell.angle_gamma   90.00
#
_symmetry.space_group_name_H-M   'P 1'
#
loop_
_entity.id
_entity.type
_entity.pdbx_description
1 polymer ?
#
loop_
_entity_poly.entity_id
_entity_poly.type
_entity_poly.pdbx_seq_one_letter_code
_entity_poly.pdbx_strand_id
1 'polypeptide(L)'
;AAVYPPGLVLAIVQGLQAQREEDHAMGRAPCLLSEAIQLAAATPAWHSPTVYDEYSGEPLNEELTKRAKEEELQFFRSKGVWRVVPRAHAAGQRVIGTRWVSCNKGDAEHPEIRCRLVCQEVKTYQSEEFFAATPPLETLRMVLSMAADDHRMQVTLVDISRAYFNAYIAREVHVELPREEGYGKDVVGKLV
;
A
#
# COMPACT_ATOMS: atom_id res chain seq x y z
N ALA A 1 9.16 22.80 2.91
CA ALA A 1 9.57 22.37 4.24
C ALA A 1 9.36 20.85 4.29
N ALA A 2 10.44 20.11 4.61
CA ALA A 2 10.34 18.66 4.75
C ALA A 2 9.48 18.34 5.99
N VAL A 3 8.39 17.63 5.79
CA VAL A 3 7.54 17.15 6.88
C VAL A 3 8.08 15.76 7.27
N TYR A 4 8.69 15.68 8.43
CA TYR A 4 9.21 14.43 8.99
C TYR A 4 8.07 13.65 9.66
N PRO A 5 8.06 12.31 9.57
CA PRO A 5 7.06 11.51 10.27
C PRO A 5 7.18 11.65 11.78
N PRO A 6 6.07 11.73 12.53
CA PRO A 6 6.06 12.00 13.96
C PRO A 6 6.95 11.07 14.80
N GLY A 7 7.04 9.80 14.43
CA GLY A 7 7.89 8.82 15.11
C GLY A 7 9.38 9.09 14.97
N LEU A 8 9.83 9.65 13.86
CA LEU A 8 11.24 10.01 13.65
C LEU A 8 11.63 11.22 14.50
N VAL A 9 10.75 12.23 14.56
CA VAL A 9 10.96 13.41 15.41
C VAL A 9 11.04 12.99 16.88
N LEU A 10 10.16 12.09 17.32
CA LEU A 10 10.16 11.56 18.68
C LEU A 10 11.45 10.78 19.00
N ALA A 11 11.92 9.92 18.09
CA ALA A 11 13.16 9.16 18.27
C ALA A 11 14.41 10.07 18.34
N ILE A 12 14.47 11.11 17.51
CA ILE A 12 15.54 12.12 17.56
C ILE A 12 15.50 12.89 18.89
N VAL A 13 14.32 13.32 19.34
CA VAL A 13 14.16 14.04 20.59
C VAL A 13 14.53 13.17 21.78
N GLN A 14 14.12 11.91 21.81
CA GLN A 14 14.48 10.96 22.87
C GLN A 14 15.99 10.65 22.89
N GLY A 15 16.62 10.47 21.71
CA GLY A 15 18.06 10.29 21.59
C GLY A 15 18.84 11.51 22.10
N LEU A 16 18.40 12.72 21.74
CA LEU A 16 19.02 13.96 22.22
C LEU A 16 18.83 14.18 23.72
N GLN A 17 17.70 13.76 24.30
CA GLN A 17 17.45 13.82 25.73
C GLN A 17 18.37 12.85 26.51
N ALA A 18 18.49 11.61 26.06
CA ALA A 18 19.38 10.61 26.65
C ALA A 18 20.85 11.08 26.60
N GLN A 19 21.31 11.61 25.45
CA GLN A 19 22.66 12.14 25.30
C GLN A 19 22.91 13.33 26.22
N ARG A 20 21.90 14.21 26.38
CA ARG A 20 22.00 15.38 27.29
C ARG A 20 22.10 14.96 28.75
N GLU A 21 21.41 13.90 29.15
CA GLU A 21 21.48 13.35 30.51
C GLU A 21 22.87 12.73 30.77
N GLU A 22 23.43 11.98 29.80
CA GLU A 22 24.79 11.44 29.87
C GLU A 22 25.85 12.53 29.91
N ASP A 23 25.75 13.56 29.06
CA ASP A 23 26.71 14.69 29.04
C ASP A 23 26.65 15.49 30.33
N HIS A 24 25.47 15.70 30.90
CA HIS A 24 25.32 16.35 32.18
C HIS A 24 25.92 15.52 33.32
N ALA A 25 25.72 14.19 33.28
CA ALA A 25 26.32 13.28 34.27
C ALA A 25 27.86 13.24 34.19
N MET A 26 28.44 13.47 32.99
CA MET A 26 29.89 13.50 32.76
C MET A 26 30.52 14.89 32.76
N GLY A 27 29.74 15.94 33.08
CA GLY A 27 30.26 17.34 33.13
C GLY A 27 30.65 17.91 31.78
N ARG A 28 30.12 17.39 30.67
CA ARG A 28 30.38 17.88 29.32
C ARG A 28 29.45 19.03 28.95
N ALA A 29 29.94 19.93 28.10
CA ALA A 29 29.11 20.98 27.54
C ALA A 29 28.00 20.37 26.64
N PRO A 30 26.76 20.91 26.64
CA PRO A 30 25.68 20.39 25.81
C PRO A 30 26.07 20.48 24.33
N CYS A 31 25.75 19.41 23.60
CA CYS A 31 25.99 19.28 22.18
C CYS A 31 25.42 20.47 21.38
N LEU A 32 26.25 21.12 20.57
CA LEU A 32 25.82 22.23 19.73
C LEU A 32 24.96 21.71 18.56
N LEU A 33 24.03 22.53 18.09
CA LEU A 33 23.13 22.21 16.96
C LEU A 33 23.90 21.70 15.72
N SER A 34 25.11 22.18 15.48
CA SER A 34 26.01 21.73 14.41
C SER A 34 26.43 20.26 14.55
N GLU A 35 26.68 19.78 15.77
CA GLU A 35 27.06 18.39 16.05
C GLU A 35 25.83 17.46 15.92
N ALA A 36 24.64 17.92 16.34
CA ALA A 36 23.39 17.21 16.14
C ALA A 36 23.06 17.06 14.63
N ILE A 37 23.37 18.07 13.82
CA ILE A 37 23.21 18.01 12.36
C ILE A 37 24.24 17.05 11.74
N GLN A 38 25.50 17.04 12.23
CA GLN A 38 26.53 16.10 11.76
C GLN A 38 26.20 14.66 12.18
N LEU A 39 25.66 14.44 13.38
CA LEU A 39 25.22 13.13 13.83
C LEU A 39 24.02 12.62 13.01
N ALA A 40 23.08 13.51 12.68
CA ALA A 40 21.96 13.21 11.79
C ALA A 40 22.39 12.94 10.34
N ALA A 41 23.52 13.54 9.90
CA ALA A 41 24.10 13.29 8.57
C ALA A 41 24.97 12.02 8.54
N ALA A 42 25.48 11.58 9.68
CA ALA A 42 26.30 10.36 9.83
C ALA A 42 25.46 9.10 10.09
N THR A 43 24.15 9.23 10.30
CA THR A 43 23.28 8.06 10.30
C THR A 43 23.30 7.42 8.90
N PRO A 44 23.55 6.10 8.81
CA PRO A 44 23.66 5.43 7.52
C PRO A 44 22.41 5.65 6.71
N ALA A 45 22.63 5.78 5.40
CA ALA A 45 21.63 6.06 4.36
C ALA A 45 20.24 5.60 4.77
N TRP A 46 19.31 6.55 4.77
CA TRP A 46 17.87 6.37 4.98
C TRP A 46 17.43 5.01 4.48
N HIS A 47 17.26 4.07 5.39
CA HIS A 47 16.64 2.79 5.04
C HIS A 47 15.31 3.13 4.41
N SER A 48 15.04 2.57 3.25
CA SER A 48 13.71 2.62 2.64
C SER A 48 12.71 2.33 3.75
N PRO A 49 11.63 3.12 3.89
CA PRO A 49 10.73 2.96 5.02
C PRO A 49 10.30 1.50 5.08
N THR A 50 10.60 0.86 6.20
CA THR A 50 10.25 -0.55 6.43
C THR A 50 8.77 -0.73 6.13
N VAL A 51 8.46 -1.63 5.20
CA VAL A 51 7.08 -1.97 4.86
C VAL A 51 6.62 -3.02 5.84
N TYR A 52 5.45 -2.83 6.41
CA TYR A 52 4.85 -3.73 7.38
C TYR A 52 3.70 -4.51 6.73
N ASP A 53 3.51 -5.73 7.19
CA ASP A 53 2.35 -6.54 6.85
C ASP A 53 1.08 -5.87 7.39
N GLU A 54 0.09 -5.68 6.52
CA GLU A 54 -1.18 -5.00 6.87
C GLU A 54 -2.01 -5.79 7.88
N TYR A 55 -1.80 -7.11 8.00
CA TYR A 55 -2.56 -7.98 8.90
C TYR A 55 -1.83 -8.28 10.21
N SER A 56 -0.56 -8.67 10.13
CA SER A 56 0.23 -9.05 11.32
C SER A 56 0.94 -7.85 11.95
N GLY A 57 1.20 -6.78 11.20
CA GLY A 57 2.00 -5.65 11.63
C GLY A 57 3.50 -5.94 11.71
N GLU A 58 3.96 -7.10 11.23
CA GLU A 58 5.37 -7.46 11.22
C GLU A 58 6.11 -6.81 10.03
N PRO A 59 7.41 -6.56 10.17
CA PRO A 59 8.19 -6.00 9.07
C PRO A 59 8.35 -7.04 7.95
N LEU A 60 8.12 -6.61 6.72
CA LEU A 60 8.28 -7.43 5.53
C LEU A 60 9.70 -7.35 4.98
N ASN A 61 10.15 -8.43 4.33
CA ASN A 61 11.43 -8.44 3.63
C ASN A 61 11.43 -7.41 2.49
N GLU A 62 12.42 -6.50 2.50
CA GLU A 62 12.49 -5.37 1.59
C GLU A 62 12.62 -5.80 0.12
N GLU A 63 13.51 -6.75 -0.17
CA GLU A 63 13.77 -7.23 -1.53
C GLU A 63 12.54 -7.93 -2.12
N LEU A 64 11.90 -8.80 -1.35
CA LEU A 64 10.68 -9.49 -1.77
C LEU A 64 9.53 -8.50 -1.97
N THR A 65 9.42 -7.50 -1.09
CA THR A 65 8.40 -6.44 -1.20
C THR A 65 8.60 -5.60 -2.45
N LYS A 66 9.84 -5.21 -2.75
CA LYS A 66 10.18 -4.45 -3.95
C LYS A 66 9.82 -5.24 -5.22
N ARG A 67 10.18 -6.51 -5.24
CA ARG A 67 9.85 -7.41 -6.36
C ARG A 67 8.33 -7.55 -6.53
N ALA A 68 7.58 -7.77 -5.44
CA ALA A 68 6.13 -7.89 -5.48
C ALA A 68 5.44 -6.61 -5.97
N LYS A 69 5.96 -5.44 -5.61
CA LYS A 69 5.47 -4.15 -6.13
C LYS A 69 5.74 -4.01 -7.63
N GLU A 70 6.93 -4.36 -8.09
CA GLU A 70 7.26 -4.29 -9.52
C GLU A 70 6.40 -5.26 -10.35
N GLU A 71 6.15 -6.47 -9.87
CA GLU A 71 5.25 -7.42 -10.52
C GLU A 71 3.82 -6.86 -10.65
N GLU A 72 3.32 -6.17 -9.62
CA GLU A 72 2.00 -5.52 -9.67
C GLU A 72 1.98 -4.36 -10.68
N LEU A 73 3.00 -3.49 -10.69
CA LEU A 73 3.11 -2.40 -11.64
C LEU A 73 3.24 -2.89 -13.08
N GLN A 74 4.01 -3.95 -13.30
CA GLN A 74 4.12 -4.58 -14.62
C GLN A 74 2.76 -5.08 -15.13
N PHE A 75 1.95 -5.65 -14.24
CA PHE A 75 0.59 -6.03 -14.59
C PHE A 75 -0.27 -4.81 -14.96
N PHE A 76 -0.23 -3.73 -14.19
CA PHE A 76 -0.95 -2.48 -14.50
C PHE A 76 -0.55 -1.91 -15.86
N ARG A 77 0.76 -1.89 -16.17
CA ARG A 77 1.28 -1.45 -17.48
C ARG A 77 0.78 -2.35 -18.60
N SER A 78 0.80 -3.67 -18.41
CA SER A 78 0.36 -4.65 -19.42
C SER A 78 -1.14 -4.54 -19.73
N LYS A 79 -1.94 -4.17 -18.74
CA LYS A 79 -3.38 -3.95 -18.88
C LYS A 79 -3.73 -2.53 -19.35
N GLY A 80 -2.78 -1.60 -19.31
CA GLY A 80 -3.03 -0.21 -19.64
C GLY A 80 -4.05 0.45 -18.70
N VAL A 81 -3.96 0.16 -17.38
CA VAL A 81 -4.94 0.59 -16.38
C VAL A 81 -5.09 2.11 -16.31
N TRP A 82 -4.02 2.84 -16.61
CA TRP A 82 -4.04 4.31 -16.68
C TRP A 82 -3.25 4.85 -17.86
N ARG A 83 -3.61 6.06 -18.25
CA ARG A 83 -2.77 6.92 -19.11
C ARG A 83 -2.17 8.02 -18.25
N VAL A 84 -0.88 8.26 -18.40
CA VAL A 84 -0.21 9.39 -17.73
C VAL A 84 -0.60 10.67 -18.45
N VAL A 85 -1.17 11.60 -17.70
CA VAL A 85 -1.62 12.89 -18.22
C VAL A 85 -1.11 14.02 -17.33
N PRO A 86 -0.90 15.26 -17.87
CA PRO A 86 -0.58 16.40 -17.03
C PRO A 86 -1.63 16.62 -15.96
N ARG A 87 -1.22 16.99 -14.75
CA ARG A 87 -2.14 17.28 -13.63
C ARG A 87 -3.15 18.38 -13.96
N ALA A 88 -2.81 19.29 -14.87
CA ALA A 88 -3.74 20.30 -15.36
C ALA A 88 -5.01 19.73 -16.00
N HIS A 89 -4.96 18.50 -16.56
CA HIS A 89 -6.15 17.82 -17.10
C HIS A 89 -7.14 17.41 -16.01
N ALA A 90 -6.69 17.25 -14.78
CA ALA A 90 -7.55 16.99 -13.63
C ALA A 90 -8.04 18.27 -12.92
N ALA A 91 -7.88 19.45 -13.53
CA ALA A 91 -8.29 20.72 -12.94
C ALA A 91 -9.80 20.71 -12.65
N GLY A 92 -10.18 21.01 -11.41
CA GLY A 92 -11.57 20.97 -10.96
C GLY A 92 -12.10 19.58 -10.62
N GLN A 93 -11.32 18.52 -10.81
CA GLN A 93 -11.67 17.16 -10.43
C GLN A 93 -10.84 16.70 -9.22
N ARG A 94 -11.40 15.78 -8.44
CA ARG A 94 -10.68 15.18 -7.33
C ARG A 94 -9.70 14.14 -7.86
N VAL A 95 -8.41 14.32 -7.57
CA VAL A 95 -7.39 13.29 -7.77
C VAL A 95 -7.38 12.37 -6.56
N ILE A 96 -7.55 11.09 -6.79
CA ILE A 96 -7.63 10.07 -5.75
C ILE A 96 -6.22 9.59 -5.41
N GLY A 97 -5.87 9.59 -4.13
CA GLY A 97 -4.60 9.03 -3.67
C GLY A 97 -4.52 7.53 -3.89
N THR A 98 -3.31 7.01 -4.05
CA THR A 98 -3.04 5.57 -4.08
C THR A 98 -2.17 5.17 -2.89
N ARG A 99 -2.32 3.92 -2.42
CA ARG A 99 -1.45 3.33 -1.43
C ARG A 99 -1.17 1.87 -1.73
N TRP A 100 -0.05 1.39 -1.23
CA TRP A 100 0.27 -0.02 -1.22
C TRP A 100 -0.37 -0.72 -0.02
N VAL A 101 -0.95 -1.87 -0.28
CA VAL A 101 -1.37 -2.86 0.71
C VAL A 101 -0.47 -4.06 0.52
N SER A 102 0.38 -4.33 1.50
CA SER A 102 1.38 -5.39 1.44
C SER A 102 1.11 -6.41 2.52
N CYS A 103 1.19 -7.69 2.19
CA CYS A 103 1.01 -8.77 3.15
C CYS A 103 1.86 -9.99 2.78
N ASN A 104 2.22 -10.78 3.79
CA ASN A 104 2.79 -12.10 3.61
C ASN A 104 1.66 -13.14 3.58
N LYS A 105 1.54 -13.89 2.49
CA LYS A 105 0.58 -14.99 2.33
C LYS A 105 1.19 -16.35 2.65
N GLY A 106 2.53 -16.41 2.70
CA GLY A 106 3.28 -17.57 3.14
C GLY A 106 3.48 -17.58 4.66
N ASP A 107 4.41 -18.41 5.09
CA ASP A 107 4.85 -18.52 6.47
C ASP A 107 6.21 -17.81 6.71
N ALA A 108 6.80 -18.01 7.89
CA ALA A 108 8.08 -17.40 8.24
C ALA A 108 9.27 -18.06 7.50
N GLU A 109 9.14 -19.33 7.12
CA GLU A 109 10.20 -20.08 6.41
C GLU A 109 10.12 -19.88 4.91
N HIS A 110 8.89 -19.73 4.38
CA HIS A 110 8.61 -19.52 2.96
C HIS A 110 7.72 -18.27 2.78
N PRO A 111 8.27 -17.07 2.89
CA PRO A 111 7.52 -15.84 2.77
C PRO A 111 7.04 -15.64 1.32
N GLU A 112 5.74 -15.44 1.15
CA GLU A 112 5.10 -15.09 -0.12
C GLU A 112 4.54 -13.66 0.01
N ILE A 113 5.34 -12.66 -0.35
CA ILE A 113 4.93 -11.28 -0.24
C ILE A 113 4.03 -10.91 -1.41
N ARG A 114 2.88 -10.36 -1.08
CA ARG A 114 1.90 -9.87 -2.04
C ARG A 114 1.63 -8.38 -1.81
N CYS A 115 1.90 -7.58 -2.82
CA CYS A 115 1.61 -6.15 -2.81
C CYS A 115 0.43 -5.85 -3.75
N ARG A 116 -0.48 -4.97 -3.31
CA ARG A 116 -1.57 -4.46 -4.13
C ARG A 116 -1.59 -2.94 -4.08
N LEU A 117 -1.68 -2.31 -5.23
CA LEU A 117 -1.90 -0.89 -5.32
C LEU A 117 -3.41 -0.61 -5.28
N VAL A 118 -3.85 0.17 -4.31
CA VAL A 118 -5.27 0.48 -4.11
C VAL A 118 -5.51 1.98 -4.11
N CYS A 119 -6.67 2.39 -4.64
CA CYS A 119 -7.12 3.77 -4.58
C CYS A 119 -7.74 4.07 -3.21
N GLN A 120 -7.41 5.24 -2.65
CA GLN A 120 -7.93 5.73 -1.38
C GLN A 120 -9.20 6.57 -1.60
N GLU A 121 -10.23 5.94 -2.14
CA GLU A 121 -11.52 6.62 -2.28
C GLU A 121 -12.41 6.34 -1.07
N VAL A 122 -12.68 7.38 -0.29
CA VAL A 122 -13.65 7.29 0.81
C VAL A 122 -15.04 7.44 0.23
N LYS A 123 -15.90 6.45 0.49
CA LYS A 123 -17.30 6.45 0.09
C LYS A 123 -18.01 7.63 0.78
N THR A 124 -18.48 8.58 0.00
CA THR A 124 -19.15 9.79 0.51
C THR A 124 -20.67 9.60 0.64
N TYR A 125 -21.25 8.63 -0.09
CA TYR A 125 -22.67 8.33 -0.08
C TYR A 125 -22.89 6.82 0.12
N GLN A 126 -23.93 6.45 0.88
CA GLN A 126 -24.39 5.09 0.96
C GLN A 126 -25.16 4.77 -0.33
N SER A 127 -24.50 4.22 -1.33
CA SER A 127 -25.20 3.55 -2.42
C SER A 127 -25.27 2.06 -2.07
N GLU A 128 -26.47 1.56 -1.86
CA GLU A 128 -26.73 0.13 -1.58
C GLU A 128 -26.51 -0.74 -2.81
N GLU A 129 -26.41 -0.12 -4.01
CA GLU A 129 -26.34 -0.77 -5.31
C GLU A 129 -25.10 -1.63 -5.57
N PHE A 130 -24.03 -1.49 -4.77
CA PHE A 130 -22.77 -2.21 -4.98
C PHE A 130 -22.44 -3.23 -3.88
N PHE A 131 -23.39 -3.51 -3.00
CA PHE A 131 -23.19 -4.53 -1.97
C PHE A 131 -23.67 -5.89 -2.45
N ALA A 132 -22.73 -6.79 -2.74
CA ALA A 132 -23.00 -8.21 -2.91
C ALA A 132 -22.71 -8.93 -1.61
N ALA A 133 -23.75 -9.39 -0.92
CA ALA A 133 -23.57 -10.19 0.28
C ALA A 133 -22.90 -11.53 -0.07
N THR A 134 -21.94 -11.95 0.74
CA THR A 134 -21.38 -13.30 0.65
C THR A 134 -22.49 -14.30 0.99
N PRO A 135 -22.79 -15.29 0.13
CA PRO A 135 -23.80 -16.28 0.42
C PRO A 135 -23.51 -17.01 1.74
N PRO A 136 -24.52 -17.30 2.56
CA PRO A 136 -24.34 -18.09 3.76
C PRO A 136 -23.75 -19.47 3.46
N LEU A 137 -22.99 -20.01 4.39
CA LEU A 137 -22.35 -21.33 4.23
C LEU A 137 -23.40 -22.45 4.02
N GLU A 138 -24.57 -22.28 4.59
CA GLU A 138 -25.72 -23.19 4.46
C GLU A 138 -26.18 -23.28 3.00
N THR A 139 -26.19 -22.18 2.27
CA THR A 139 -26.52 -22.16 0.84
C THR A 139 -25.52 -22.97 0.03
N LEU A 140 -24.24 -22.85 0.31
CA LEU A 140 -23.20 -23.64 -0.34
C LEU A 140 -23.37 -25.13 -0.04
N ARG A 141 -23.62 -25.50 1.22
CA ARG A 141 -23.86 -26.89 1.64
C ARG A 141 -25.10 -27.47 0.94
N MET A 142 -26.18 -26.69 0.83
CA MET A 142 -27.37 -27.10 0.14
C MET A 142 -27.12 -27.40 -1.34
N VAL A 143 -26.41 -26.52 -2.05
CA VAL A 143 -26.06 -26.72 -3.46
C VAL A 143 -25.19 -27.97 -3.65
N LEU A 144 -24.20 -28.17 -2.77
CA LEU A 144 -23.36 -29.37 -2.82
C LEU A 144 -24.16 -30.67 -2.55
N SER A 145 -25.10 -30.64 -1.61
CA SER A 145 -25.97 -31.79 -1.33
C SER A 145 -26.89 -32.10 -2.54
N MET A 146 -27.45 -31.09 -3.17
CA MET A 146 -28.27 -31.29 -4.39
C MET A 146 -27.43 -31.88 -5.53
N ALA A 147 -26.17 -31.41 -5.69
CA ALA A 147 -25.26 -31.95 -6.71
C ALA A 147 -24.83 -33.40 -6.43
N ALA A 148 -24.72 -33.78 -5.14
CA ALA A 148 -24.41 -35.14 -4.76
C ALA A 148 -25.55 -36.13 -5.02
N ASP A 149 -26.82 -35.65 -4.96
CA ASP A 149 -28.02 -36.47 -5.17
C ASP A 149 -28.36 -36.65 -6.66
N ASP A 150 -28.02 -35.67 -7.50
CA ASP A 150 -28.34 -35.75 -8.95
C ASP A 150 -27.06 -35.89 -9.78
N HIS A 151 -26.79 -37.07 -10.30
CA HIS A 151 -25.62 -37.39 -11.14
C HIS A 151 -25.54 -36.59 -12.45
N ARG A 152 -26.58 -35.84 -12.82
CA ARG A 152 -26.58 -34.95 -13.98
C ARG A 152 -26.01 -33.56 -13.65
N MET A 153 -25.88 -33.23 -12.36
CA MET A 153 -25.29 -31.96 -11.93
C MET A 153 -23.78 -32.07 -11.87
N GLN A 154 -23.13 -31.02 -12.36
CA GLN A 154 -21.70 -30.82 -12.22
C GLN A 154 -21.43 -29.58 -11.39
N VAL A 155 -20.51 -29.69 -10.42
CA VAL A 155 -20.04 -28.54 -9.65
C VAL A 155 -18.75 -28.04 -10.26
N THR A 156 -18.74 -26.77 -10.70
CA THR A 156 -17.56 -26.11 -11.22
C THR A 156 -17.19 -24.97 -10.28
N LEU A 157 -15.93 -24.95 -9.83
CA LEU A 157 -15.35 -23.85 -9.08
C LEU A 157 -14.59 -22.95 -10.04
N VAL A 158 -14.95 -21.67 -10.06
CA VAL A 158 -14.29 -20.67 -10.90
C VAL A 158 -13.84 -19.52 -10.01
N ASP A 159 -12.55 -19.23 -10.04
CA ASP A 159 -11.98 -18.01 -9.45
C ASP A 159 -11.48 -17.09 -10.57
N ILE A 160 -11.99 -15.86 -10.58
CA ILE A 160 -11.57 -14.87 -11.57
C ILE A 160 -10.46 -14.04 -10.97
N SER A 161 -9.24 -14.35 -11.36
CA SER A 161 -8.08 -13.60 -10.91
C SER A 161 -8.19 -12.12 -11.30
N ARG A 162 -8.03 -11.24 -10.30
CA ARG A 162 -8.07 -9.77 -10.49
C ARG A 162 -9.32 -9.27 -11.23
N ALA A 163 -10.49 -9.79 -10.86
CA ALA A 163 -11.79 -9.54 -11.51
C ALA A 163 -12.08 -8.05 -11.79
N TYR A 164 -11.67 -7.16 -10.90
CA TYR A 164 -11.91 -5.72 -11.03
C TYR A 164 -11.29 -5.09 -12.29
N PHE A 165 -10.18 -5.64 -12.80
CA PHE A 165 -9.52 -5.14 -14.01
C PHE A 165 -10.19 -5.59 -15.31
N ASN A 166 -11.26 -6.35 -15.23
CA ASN A 166 -12.06 -6.75 -16.39
C ASN A 166 -13.33 -5.88 -16.55
N ALA A 167 -13.55 -4.95 -15.64
CA ALA A 167 -14.65 -3.99 -15.72
C ALA A 167 -14.17 -2.66 -16.29
N TYR A 168 -14.95 -2.05 -17.17
CA TYR A 168 -14.68 -0.70 -17.65
C TYR A 168 -15.10 0.33 -16.61
N ILE A 169 -14.32 1.41 -16.53
CA ILE A 169 -14.66 2.51 -15.65
C ILE A 169 -15.80 3.34 -16.25
N ALA A 170 -16.85 3.58 -15.46
CA ALA A 170 -18.03 4.29 -15.92
C ALA A 170 -17.92 5.82 -15.85
N ARG A 171 -16.91 6.34 -15.13
CA ARG A 171 -16.69 7.78 -14.93
C ARG A 171 -15.23 8.15 -15.14
N GLU A 172 -14.96 9.39 -15.40
CA GLU A 172 -13.58 9.89 -15.47
C GLU A 172 -12.95 9.95 -14.07
N VAL A 173 -11.85 9.24 -13.87
CA VAL A 173 -11.15 9.15 -12.59
C VAL A 173 -9.66 9.42 -12.81
N HIS A 174 -9.13 10.30 -11.98
CA HIS A 174 -7.70 10.60 -11.92
C HIS A 174 -7.12 10.11 -10.60
N VAL A 175 -5.95 9.47 -10.66
CA VAL A 175 -5.26 8.89 -9.50
C VAL A 175 -3.84 9.42 -9.39
N GLU A 176 -3.35 9.53 -8.16
CA GLU A 176 -1.92 9.74 -7.92
C GLU A 176 -1.15 8.51 -8.36
N LEU A 177 -0.09 8.72 -9.14
CA LEU A 177 0.79 7.62 -9.54
C LEU A 177 1.71 7.23 -8.38
N PRO A 178 1.99 5.92 -8.18
CA PRO A 178 2.90 5.48 -7.14
C PRO A 178 4.32 5.97 -7.42
N ARG A 179 5.09 6.20 -6.36
CA ARG A 179 6.46 6.73 -6.46
C ARG A 179 7.39 5.80 -7.23
N GLU A 180 7.13 4.52 -7.20
CA GLU A 180 7.89 3.48 -7.89
C GLU A 180 7.82 3.62 -9.43
N GLU A 181 6.81 4.30 -9.96
CA GLU A 181 6.73 4.64 -11.40
C GLU A 181 7.70 5.76 -11.82
N GLY A 182 8.29 6.48 -10.87
CA GLY A 182 9.29 7.52 -11.16
C GLY A 182 8.75 8.83 -11.75
N TYR A 183 7.44 8.98 -11.85
CA TYR A 183 6.84 10.22 -12.36
C TYR A 183 6.88 11.35 -11.32
N GLY A 184 7.01 12.60 -11.80
CA GLY A 184 6.91 13.79 -10.97
C GLY A 184 5.47 14.08 -10.52
N LYS A 185 5.32 15.06 -9.61
CA LYS A 185 4.01 15.49 -9.09
C LYS A 185 3.15 16.25 -10.10
N ASP A 186 3.72 16.60 -11.24
CA ASP A 186 3.06 17.37 -12.31
C ASP A 186 2.16 16.51 -13.21
N VAL A 187 2.16 15.21 -12.99
CA VAL A 187 1.35 14.25 -13.75
C VAL A 187 0.46 13.42 -12.84
N VAL A 188 -0.59 12.88 -13.43
CA VAL A 188 -1.54 11.96 -12.78
C VAL A 188 -1.88 10.83 -13.72
N GLY A 189 -2.38 9.73 -13.20
CA GLY A 189 -2.93 8.64 -13.97
C GLY A 189 -4.42 8.87 -14.23
N LYS A 190 -4.82 8.96 -15.49
CA LYS A 190 -6.22 8.89 -15.89
C LYS A 190 -6.57 7.42 -16.09
N LEU A 191 -7.53 6.88 -15.34
CA LEU A 191 -7.98 5.50 -15.49
C LEU A 191 -8.68 5.30 -16.85
N VAL A 192 -8.51 4.10 -17.45
CA VAL A 192 -9.00 3.78 -18.80
C VAL A 192 -9.99 2.64 -18.75
#